data_66322ae8332cae175742122a4fe85ab6
#
_entry.id   66322ae8332cae175742122a4fe85ab6
#
_cell.length_a   1.000
_cell.length_b   1.000
_cell.length_c   1.000
_cell.angle_alpha   90.00
_cell.angle_beta   90.00
_cell.angle_gamma   90.00
#
_symmetry.space_group_name_H-M   'P 1'
#
loop_
_entity.id
_entity.type
_entity.pdbx_description
1 polymer ?
#
loop_
_entity_poly.entity_id
_entity_poly.type
_entity_poly.pdbx_seq_one_letter_code
_entity_poly.pdbx_strand_id
1 'polypeptide(L)'
;GNTCVTLISEEHPLCTASLSETLHTSDVPAGVVNLLTGFRSELIEQFSTHMEVNALIYFGEDKDEITQIETNAAENVKRVSICTRHDWEYESSLSPYAILRTQETKTTWHPIGF
;
A
#
# COMPACT_ATOMS: atom_id res chain seq x y z
N GLY A 1 1.51 1.64 14.21
CA GLY A 1 0.06 1.54 14.43
C GLY A 1 -0.78 1.44 13.16
N ASN A 2 -0.13 1.38 11.98
CA ASN A 2 -0.84 1.18 10.71
C ASN A 2 -1.00 -0.30 10.39
N THR A 3 -2.06 -0.63 9.66
CA THR A 3 -2.25 -1.93 9.05
C THR A 3 -2.11 -1.81 7.54
N CYS A 4 -1.74 -2.89 6.88
CA CYS A 4 -1.69 -2.92 5.43
C CYS A 4 -2.46 -4.12 4.86
N VAL A 5 -3.03 -3.90 3.69
CA VAL A 5 -3.63 -4.93 2.86
C VAL A 5 -2.91 -4.91 1.52
N THR A 6 -2.36 -6.04 1.13
CA THR A 6 -1.56 -6.16 -0.09
C THR A 6 -2.19 -7.18 -1.03
N LEU A 7 -2.52 -6.75 -2.24
CA LEU A 7 -2.87 -7.66 -3.32
C LEU A 7 -1.59 -8.20 -3.93
N ILE A 8 -1.47 -9.50 -3.93
CA ILE A 8 -0.30 -10.23 -4.41
C ILE A 8 -0.33 -10.35 -5.94
N SER A 9 0.82 -10.56 -6.55
CA SER A 9 0.96 -10.80 -7.98
C SER A 9 0.06 -11.95 -8.45
N GLU A 10 -0.70 -11.72 -9.49
CA GLU A 10 -1.53 -12.74 -10.15
C GLU A 10 -0.66 -13.82 -10.81
N GLU A 11 0.50 -13.44 -11.35
CA GLU A 11 1.40 -14.36 -12.04
C GLU A 11 2.19 -15.25 -11.08
N HIS A 12 2.48 -14.75 -9.87
CA HIS A 12 3.34 -15.43 -8.90
C HIS A 12 2.71 -15.53 -7.50
N PRO A 13 1.50 -16.08 -7.35
CA PRO A 13 0.79 -16.09 -6.07
C PRO A 13 1.46 -16.98 -5.00
N LEU A 14 2.27 -17.97 -5.41
CA LEU A 14 2.91 -18.90 -4.49
C LEU A 14 3.98 -18.25 -3.60
N CYS A 15 4.58 -17.14 -4.01
CA CYS A 15 5.50 -16.38 -3.15
C CYS A 15 4.83 -15.92 -1.86
N THR A 16 3.51 -15.75 -1.89
CA THR A 16 2.70 -15.38 -0.73
C THR A 16 2.73 -16.41 0.37
N ALA A 17 2.81 -17.70 0.03
CA ALA A 17 2.83 -18.77 1.02
C ALA A 17 4.05 -18.65 1.93
N SER A 18 5.24 -18.48 1.35
CA SER A 18 6.48 -18.31 2.12
C SER A 18 6.48 -17.02 2.94
N LEU A 19 5.94 -15.92 2.37
CA LEU A 19 5.82 -14.66 3.11
C LEU A 19 4.83 -14.78 4.27
N SER A 20 3.69 -15.44 4.05
CA SER A 20 2.68 -15.68 5.10
C SER A 20 3.23 -16.50 6.24
N GLU A 21 4.00 -17.55 5.94
CA GLU A 21 4.65 -18.40 6.95
C GLU A 21 5.67 -17.58 7.75
N THR A 22 6.48 -16.76 7.07
CA THR A 22 7.45 -15.90 7.73
C THR A 22 6.76 -14.88 8.65
N LEU A 23 5.67 -14.26 8.21
CA LEU A 23 4.90 -13.33 9.04
C LEU A 23 4.25 -14.02 10.22
N HIS A 24 3.69 -15.22 10.02
CA HIS A 24 3.04 -15.99 11.08
C HIS A 24 4.02 -16.45 12.18
N THR A 25 5.28 -16.73 11.81
CA THR A 25 6.33 -17.17 12.74
C THR A 25 7.13 -16.01 13.34
N SER A 26 6.89 -14.77 12.89
CA SER A 26 7.53 -13.56 13.40
C SER A 26 6.76 -12.93 14.55
N ASP A 27 7.32 -11.85 15.13
CA ASP A 27 6.67 -11.05 16.17
C ASP A 27 5.64 -10.04 15.61
N VAL A 28 5.30 -10.11 14.32
CA VAL A 28 4.27 -9.24 13.71
C VAL A 28 2.90 -9.65 14.23
N PRO A 29 2.15 -8.75 14.90
CA PRO A 29 0.83 -9.09 15.40
C PRO A 29 -0.13 -9.46 14.27
N ALA A 30 -1.05 -10.39 14.55
CA ALA A 30 -2.06 -10.80 13.59
C ALA A 30 -2.91 -9.62 13.13
N GLY A 31 -3.21 -9.56 11.82
CA GLY A 31 -4.01 -8.50 11.21
C GLY A 31 -3.26 -7.22 10.85
N VAL A 32 -1.97 -7.10 11.18
CA VAL A 32 -1.17 -5.93 10.77
C VAL A 32 -0.83 -5.99 9.28
N VAL A 33 -0.46 -7.17 8.79
CA VAL A 33 -0.18 -7.42 7.36
C VAL A 33 -1.18 -8.44 6.84
N ASN A 34 -1.99 -8.03 5.87
CA ASN A 34 -3.02 -8.87 5.28
C ASN A 34 -2.69 -9.09 3.80
N LEU A 35 -2.49 -10.33 3.42
CA LEU A 35 -2.13 -10.71 2.06
C LEU A 35 -3.36 -11.29 1.35
N LEU A 36 -3.75 -10.68 0.23
CA LEU A 36 -4.88 -11.13 -0.58
C LEU A 36 -4.37 -11.69 -1.90
N THR A 37 -4.97 -12.77 -2.34
CA THR A 37 -4.86 -13.30 -3.70
C THR A 37 -6.14 -12.98 -4.44
N GLY A 38 -6.05 -12.63 -5.72
CA GLY A 38 -7.22 -12.31 -6.54
C GLY A 38 -6.83 -11.52 -7.77
N PHE A 39 -7.82 -11.21 -8.58
CA PHE A 39 -7.60 -10.42 -9.80
C PHE A 39 -7.61 -8.93 -9.48
N ARG A 40 -6.62 -8.22 -10.02
CA ARG A 40 -6.50 -6.77 -9.85
C ARG A 40 -7.72 -6.04 -10.41
N SER A 41 -8.21 -6.48 -11.57
CA SER A 41 -9.39 -5.93 -12.21
C SER A 41 -10.67 -5.98 -11.36
N GLU A 42 -10.76 -6.93 -10.44
CA GLU A 42 -11.91 -7.06 -9.54
C GLU A 42 -11.76 -6.24 -8.25
N LEU A 43 -10.52 -6.06 -7.80
CA LEU A 43 -10.24 -5.48 -6.49
C LEU A 43 -9.82 -4.01 -6.52
N ILE A 44 -9.38 -3.50 -7.67
CA ILE A 44 -8.86 -2.13 -7.81
C ILE A 44 -9.90 -1.08 -7.40
N GLU A 45 -11.15 -1.29 -7.75
CA GLU A 45 -12.24 -0.41 -7.37
C GLU A 45 -12.42 -0.38 -5.85
N GLN A 46 -12.41 -1.54 -5.20
CA GLN A 46 -12.56 -1.63 -3.75
C GLN A 46 -11.42 -0.94 -3.02
N PHE A 47 -10.16 -1.16 -3.43
CA PHE A 47 -9.00 -0.50 -2.83
C PHE A 47 -9.04 1.02 -3.01
N SER A 48 -9.48 1.49 -4.17
CA SER A 48 -9.48 2.91 -4.50
C SER A 48 -10.67 3.69 -3.91
N THR A 49 -11.83 3.05 -3.69
CA THR A 49 -13.03 3.70 -3.16
C THR A 49 -13.20 3.54 -1.65
N HIS A 50 -12.66 2.47 -1.03
CA HIS A 50 -12.91 2.17 0.37
C HIS A 50 -12.41 3.29 1.29
N MET A 51 -13.29 3.86 2.10
CA MET A 51 -12.99 5.05 2.92
C MET A 51 -11.90 4.82 3.98
N GLU A 52 -11.80 3.59 4.51
CA GLU A 52 -10.79 3.25 5.54
C GLU A 52 -9.38 3.03 4.95
N VAL A 53 -9.25 2.99 3.62
CA VAL A 53 -7.95 2.95 2.95
C VAL A 53 -7.45 4.38 2.78
N ASN A 54 -6.55 4.83 3.64
CA ASN A 54 -6.04 6.21 3.67
C ASN A 54 -4.90 6.46 2.67
N ALA A 55 -4.18 5.41 2.29
CA ALA A 55 -3.10 5.49 1.32
C ALA A 55 -3.06 4.24 0.44
N LEU A 56 -2.73 4.41 -0.83
CA LEU A 56 -2.61 3.34 -1.81
C LEU A 56 -1.30 3.47 -2.57
N ILE A 57 -0.58 2.37 -2.68
CA ILE A 57 0.59 2.27 -3.56
C ILE A 57 0.23 1.30 -4.68
N TYR A 58 0.35 1.75 -5.90
CA TYR A 58 0.11 0.94 -7.09
C TYR A 58 1.42 0.70 -7.83
N PHE A 59 1.70 -0.57 -8.11
CA PHE A 59 2.83 -1.01 -8.93
C PHE A 59 2.30 -1.52 -10.27
N GLY A 60 2.49 -0.73 -11.32
CA GLY A 60 2.05 -1.06 -12.66
C GLY A 60 2.13 0.12 -13.62
N GLU A 61 1.88 -0.16 -14.90
CA GLU A 61 1.98 0.82 -15.99
C GLU A 61 0.66 0.99 -16.76
N ASP A 62 -0.40 0.31 -16.34
CA ASP A 62 -1.70 0.41 -16.99
C ASP A 62 -2.33 1.77 -16.73
N LYS A 63 -2.53 2.54 -17.79
CA LYS A 63 -3.02 3.91 -17.71
C LYS A 63 -4.50 3.99 -17.33
N ASP A 64 -5.28 3.01 -17.70
CA ASP A 64 -6.71 2.98 -17.40
C ASP A 64 -6.91 2.68 -15.92
N GLU A 65 -6.17 1.71 -15.37
CA GLU A 65 -6.15 1.44 -13.94
C GLU A 65 -5.66 2.64 -13.13
N ILE A 66 -4.59 3.30 -13.58
CA ILE A 66 -4.05 4.50 -12.91
C ILE A 66 -5.10 5.60 -12.88
N THR A 67 -5.76 5.88 -14.01
CA THR A 67 -6.81 6.89 -14.10
C THR A 67 -7.99 6.56 -13.19
N GLN A 68 -8.39 5.30 -13.14
CA GLN A 68 -9.46 4.83 -12.25
C GLN A 68 -9.07 5.05 -10.77
N ILE A 69 -7.86 4.65 -10.37
CA ILE A 69 -7.37 4.83 -9.00
C ILE A 69 -7.37 6.31 -8.60
N GLU A 70 -6.79 7.17 -9.43
CA GLU A 70 -6.68 8.60 -9.15
C GLU A 70 -8.06 9.26 -9.05
N THR A 71 -8.97 8.90 -9.95
CA THR A 71 -10.34 9.41 -9.95
C THR A 71 -11.09 9.01 -8.69
N ASN A 72 -11.06 7.73 -8.34
CA ASN A 72 -11.74 7.23 -7.15
C ASN A 72 -11.13 7.76 -5.86
N ALA A 73 -9.80 7.87 -5.81
CA ALA A 73 -9.08 8.37 -4.64
C ALA A 73 -9.36 9.85 -4.36
N ALA A 74 -9.71 10.63 -5.38
CA ALA A 74 -10.03 12.04 -5.21
C ALA A 74 -11.31 12.27 -4.40
N GLU A 75 -12.26 11.33 -4.41
CA GLU A 75 -13.52 11.43 -3.68
C GLU A 75 -13.34 11.43 -2.15
N ASN A 76 -12.31 10.76 -1.66
CA ASN A 76 -12.03 10.66 -0.22
C ASN A 76 -10.62 11.12 0.18
N VAL A 77 -9.98 11.93 -0.68
CA VAL A 77 -8.66 12.56 -0.44
C VAL A 77 -7.58 11.54 -0.05
N LYS A 78 -7.60 10.38 -0.69
CA LYS A 78 -6.67 9.29 -0.46
C LYS A 78 -5.27 9.64 -0.99
N ARG A 79 -4.22 9.28 -0.27
CA ARG A 79 -2.84 9.40 -0.77
C ARG A 79 -2.56 8.28 -1.76
N VAL A 80 -2.23 8.64 -2.98
CA VAL A 80 -1.90 7.68 -4.04
C VAL A 80 -0.43 7.82 -4.42
N SER A 81 0.27 6.71 -4.53
CA SER A 81 1.63 6.63 -5.05
C SER A 81 1.70 5.63 -6.19
N ILE A 82 1.95 6.11 -7.38
CA ILE A 82 2.10 5.27 -8.57
C ILE A 82 3.57 4.96 -8.79
N CYS A 83 3.89 3.69 -8.92
CA CYS A 83 5.24 3.17 -9.17
C CYS A 83 5.24 2.42 -10.51
N THR A 84 5.55 3.14 -11.59
CA THR A 84 5.55 2.59 -12.96
C THR A 84 6.78 1.77 -13.30
N ARG A 85 7.91 2.10 -12.69
CA ARG A 85 9.15 1.33 -12.82
C ARG A 85 9.75 1.11 -11.45
N HIS A 86 9.90 -0.13 -11.05
CA HIS A 86 10.54 -0.47 -9.80
C HIS A 86 11.53 -1.59 -10.05
N ASP A 87 12.81 -1.25 -9.93
CA ASP A 87 13.86 -2.26 -10.00
C ASP A 87 14.20 -2.69 -8.58
N TRP A 88 13.71 -3.86 -8.21
CA TRP A 88 13.86 -4.44 -6.88
C TRP A 88 15.30 -4.84 -6.54
N GLU A 89 16.18 -4.92 -7.54
CA GLU A 89 17.59 -5.30 -7.37
C GLU A 89 18.44 -4.10 -6.92
N TYR A 90 17.97 -2.87 -7.13
CA TYR A 90 18.71 -1.69 -6.68
C TYR A 90 18.49 -1.38 -5.20
N GLU A 91 19.58 -1.08 -4.51
CA GLU A 91 19.56 -0.68 -3.09
C GLU A 91 18.62 0.50 -2.82
N SER A 92 18.47 1.42 -3.77
CA SER A 92 17.53 2.54 -3.66
C SER A 92 16.06 2.11 -3.51
N SER A 93 15.72 0.93 -4.02
CA SER A 93 14.37 0.36 -3.89
C SER A 93 14.06 -0.14 -2.48
N LEU A 94 15.10 -0.40 -1.68
CA LEU A 94 15.01 -0.85 -0.29
C LEU A 94 15.04 0.33 0.69
N SER A 95 14.94 1.56 0.20
CA SER A 95 15.00 2.76 1.02
C SER A 95 13.88 2.79 2.07
N PRO A 96 14.19 2.97 3.36
CA PRO A 96 13.19 3.10 4.41
C PRO A 96 12.31 4.35 4.22
N TYR A 97 12.75 5.32 3.44
CA TYR A 97 11.96 6.50 3.10
C TYR A 97 10.76 6.20 2.19
N ALA A 98 10.69 5.01 1.59
CA ALA A 98 9.49 4.57 0.86
C ALA A 98 8.23 4.59 1.74
N ILE A 99 8.38 4.37 3.05
CA ILE A 99 7.29 4.45 4.04
C ILE A 99 6.66 5.84 4.07
N LEU A 100 7.43 6.90 3.83
CA LEU A 100 6.92 8.28 3.85
C LEU A 100 5.83 8.55 2.81
N ARG A 101 5.77 7.77 1.74
CA ARG A 101 4.74 7.90 0.71
C ARG A 101 3.33 7.60 1.23
N THR A 102 3.23 6.81 2.30
CA THR A 102 1.96 6.40 2.89
C THR A 102 1.65 7.12 4.19
N GLN A 103 2.58 7.92 4.70
CA GLN A 103 2.42 8.63 5.97
C GLN A 103 1.85 10.03 5.77
N GLU A 104 1.11 10.47 6.75
CA GLU A 104 0.66 11.84 6.87
C GLU A 104 1.46 12.57 7.95
N THR A 105 2.06 13.69 7.57
CA THR A 105 2.72 14.56 8.55
C THR A 105 1.67 15.40 9.28
N LYS A 106 1.50 15.17 10.57
CA LYS A 106 0.63 15.98 11.43
C LYS A 106 1.46 16.99 12.20
N THR A 107 1.12 18.26 12.04
CA THR A 107 1.72 19.34 12.83
C THR A 107 0.92 19.53 14.12
N THR A 108 1.58 19.36 15.25
CA THR A 108 0.97 19.60 16.56
C THR A 108 1.55 20.89 17.13
N TRP A 109 0.67 21.81 17.47
CA TRP A 109 1.05 23.02 18.18
C TRP A 109 0.89 22.80 19.68
N HIS A 110 1.98 22.90 20.42
CA HIS A 110 1.96 22.90 21.87
C HIS A 110 2.30 24.31 22.37
N PRO A 111 1.33 25.09 22.90
CA PRO A 111 1.63 26.34 23.53
C PRO A 111 2.48 26.08 24.77
N ILE A 112 3.65 26.68 24.84
CA ILE A 112 4.50 26.69 26.03
C ILE A 112 3.95 27.82 26.91
N GLY A 113 3.21 27.46 27.95
CA GLY A 113 2.80 28.42 28.99
C GLY A 113 4.03 28.83 29.81
N PHE A 114 4.22 30.10 29.97
CA PHE A 114 5.16 30.68 30.93
C PHE A 114 4.48 30.90 32.26
#